data_5e9a2a68982b6d65d9006e90f475bee2
#
_entry.id   5e9a2a68982b6d65d9006e90f475bee2
#
_cell.length_a   1.000
_cell.length_b   1.000
_cell.length_c   1.000
_cell.angle_alpha   90.00
_cell.angle_beta   90.00
_cell.angle_gamma   90.00
#
_symmetry.space_group_name_H-M   'P 1'
#
loop_
_entity.id
_entity.type
_entity.pdbx_description
1 polymer ?
#
loop_
_entity_poly.entity_id
_entity_poly.type
_entity_poly.pdbx_seq_one_letter_code
_entity_poly.pdbx_strand_id
1 'polypeptide(L)'
;MPHFDSLDLEVISHSFSAIAEEMGSILVRGALSPNIRERRDSSAALFDARGAMIAQAAHIPVHLGAMPEAVRAVRMRSPKPGDLYILNDPYNGGSHLPDLTLVEAINEGGEIVGYAAVRAHHADVGGMSPGSMPQGATDLVQEGLVLPPVRLARSGVVDEEMLGLILANVRTPEERRGDLRAQIGACAAGAGEWRSLRARDGAERIDAAGNALLDYTERRARAAIAMLGDRAGWATDVLEGDGVTDEDITVAAEVSLRGALLHIDFAGTSPRVAGNVNCPLAVARAAAVFVLRTLLDDDVPTNDGIARAIEIVAEDGCVLNARWPSAVAAGNVEMSQRITDVLFAALGNAGLDVPAQGQGTMNNVTFGGAGWTFYETLGGGQGASSRGIGPSAVHVGMSNTRNTPIEALEMAYPLRIEEYALRSGSGGTGLFRGGDGVVRQYVALEACSATLLTERRRHAPRGGQGGGVGMLGRNLLNERELPAKCRVSLSPGDCLSIETPGGGGWGVGKQD
;
A
#
# COMPACT_ATOMS: atom_id res chain seq x y z
N MET A 1 -12.52 -22.04 -28.57
CA MET A 1 -11.92 -21.76 -27.26
C MET A 1 -12.39 -22.84 -26.31
N PRO A 2 -11.56 -23.37 -25.41
CA PRO A 2 -12.00 -24.29 -24.40
C PRO A 2 -13.13 -23.63 -23.59
N HIS A 3 -14.21 -24.39 -23.34
CA HIS A 3 -15.32 -23.94 -22.51
C HIS A 3 -14.97 -24.31 -21.08
N PHE A 4 -14.92 -23.30 -20.18
CA PHE A 4 -14.73 -23.49 -18.75
C PHE A 4 -16.08 -23.39 -18.04
N ASP A 5 -16.42 -24.38 -17.25
CA ASP A 5 -17.50 -24.25 -16.27
C ASP A 5 -17.02 -23.50 -15.02
N SER A 6 -17.93 -23.23 -14.09
CA SER A 6 -17.59 -22.49 -12.87
C SER A 6 -16.60 -23.24 -11.98
N LEU A 7 -16.64 -24.56 -11.94
CA LEU A 7 -15.76 -25.40 -11.15
C LEU A 7 -14.34 -25.41 -11.74
N ASP A 8 -14.21 -25.52 -13.06
CA ASP A 8 -12.91 -25.41 -13.75
C ASP A 8 -12.23 -24.10 -13.44
N LEU A 9 -12.96 -22.96 -13.53
CA LEU A 9 -12.42 -21.63 -13.25
C LEU A 9 -12.02 -21.46 -11.77
N GLU A 10 -12.79 -22.02 -10.85
CA GLU A 10 -12.48 -21.98 -9.42
C GLU A 10 -11.19 -22.75 -9.10
N VAL A 11 -11.04 -23.97 -9.60
CA VAL A 11 -9.83 -24.79 -9.41
C VAL A 11 -8.58 -24.10 -9.99
N ILE A 12 -8.68 -23.53 -11.21
CA ILE A 12 -7.55 -22.84 -11.83
C ILE A 12 -7.24 -21.53 -11.11
N SER A 13 -8.27 -20.79 -10.68
CA SER A 13 -8.09 -19.57 -9.87
C SER A 13 -7.33 -19.85 -8.58
N HIS A 14 -7.67 -20.93 -7.87
CA HIS A 14 -6.93 -21.36 -6.69
C HIS A 14 -5.49 -21.75 -7.00
N SER A 15 -5.24 -22.37 -8.16
CA SER A 15 -3.87 -22.71 -8.60
C SER A 15 -3.03 -21.45 -8.84
N PHE A 16 -3.60 -20.43 -9.51
CA PHE A 16 -2.92 -19.15 -9.71
C PHE A 16 -2.64 -18.42 -8.39
N SER A 17 -3.65 -18.39 -7.51
CA SER A 17 -3.51 -17.78 -6.18
C SER A 17 -2.47 -18.48 -5.33
N ALA A 18 -2.42 -19.83 -5.37
CA ALA A 18 -1.43 -20.62 -4.64
C ALA A 18 0.01 -20.29 -5.07
N ILE A 19 0.25 -20.08 -6.37
CA ILE A 19 1.58 -19.68 -6.86
C ILE A 19 1.95 -18.29 -6.32
N ALA A 20 1.04 -17.32 -6.37
CA ALA A 20 1.30 -15.98 -5.83
C ALA A 20 1.55 -16.00 -4.31
N GLU A 21 0.79 -16.78 -3.55
CA GLU A 21 0.96 -16.98 -2.10
C GLU A 21 2.31 -17.64 -1.77
N GLU A 22 2.74 -18.61 -2.56
CA GLU A 22 4.03 -19.25 -2.38
C GLU A 22 5.18 -18.28 -2.66
N MET A 23 5.09 -17.47 -3.71
CA MET A 23 6.04 -16.38 -3.97
C MET A 23 6.16 -15.45 -2.75
N GLY A 24 5.04 -15.00 -2.19
CA GLY A 24 5.00 -14.17 -0.98
C GLY A 24 5.63 -14.88 0.23
N SER A 25 5.36 -16.16 0.41
CA SER A 25 5.91 -16.97 1.49
C SER A 25 7.43 -17.16 1.37
N ILE A 26 7.95 -17.35 0.17
CA ILE A 26 9.39 -17.45 -0.10
C ILE A 26 10.06 -16.11 0.21
N LEU A 27 9.47 -15.00 -0.23
CA LEU A 27 9.97 -13.66 0.06
C LEU A 27 10.08 -13.43 1.57
N VAL A 28 9.01 -13.64 2.32
CA VAL A 28 8.96 -13.42 3.78
C VAL A 28 9.97 -14.27 4.52
N ARG A 29 10.13 -15.55 4.13
CA ARG A 29 11.09 -16.45 4.77
C ARG A 29 12.55 -16.17 4.41
N GLY A 30 12.79 -15.63 3.21
CA GLY A 30 14.14 -15.35 2.72
C GLY A 30 14.66 -13.95 3.06
N ALA A 31 13.78 -13.02 3.41
CA ALA A 31 14.14 -11.64 3.71
C ALA A 31 14.87 -11.50 5.06
N LEU A 32 15.74 -10.49 5.12
CA LEU A 32 16.49 -10.15 6.34
C LEU A 32 15.84 -9.00 7.11
N SER A 33 15.23 -8.03 6.42
CA SER A 33 14.64 -6.87 7.07
C SER A 33 13.35 -7.22 7.83
N PRO A 34 13.11 -6.62 9.00
CA PRO A 34 11.84 -6.73 9.71
C PRO A 34 10.65 -6.24 8.89
N ASN A 35 10.84 -5.27 8.01
CA ASN A 35 9.79 -4.76 7.13
C ASN A 35 9.15 -5.86 6.29
N ILE A 36 9.97 -6.72 5.69
CA ILE A 36 9.47 -7.79 4.82
C ILE A 36 9.13 -9.02 5.67
N ARG A 37 10.04 -9.42 6.57
CA ARG A 37 9.95 -10.67 7.31
C ARG A 37 8.87 -10.64 8.40
N GLU A 38 8.86 -9.60 9.25
CA GLU A 38 7.97 -9.50 10.40
C GLU A 38 6.67 -8.76 10.03
N ARG A 39 6.79 -7.62 9.35
CA ARG A 39 5.66 -6.76 9.02
C ARG A 39 4.91 -7.18 7.75
N ARG A 40 5.54 -7.99 6.88
CA ARG A 40 4.99 -8.48 5.61
C ARG A 40 4.58 -7.35 4.67
N ASP A 41 5.37 -6.27 4.65
CA ASP A 41 5.14 -5.14 3.76
C ASP A 41 5.61 -5.48 2.34
N SER A 42 4.85 -6.33 1.68
CA SER A 42 5.18 -6.86 0.37
C SER A 42 3.95 -7.41 -0.34
N SER A 43 4.07 -7.66 -1.65
CA SER A 43 3.07 -8.33 -2.46
C SER A 43 3.73 -9.11 -3.58
N ALA A 44 3.11 -10.21 -3.99
CA ALA A 44 3.52 -11.01 -5.14
C ALA A 44 2.36 -11.17 -6.10
N ALA A 45 2.62 -11.20 -7.41
CA ALA A 45 1.57 -11.32 -8.42
C ALA A 45 2.06 -12.05 -9.67
N LEU A 46 1.11 -12.70 -10.34
CA LEU A 46 1.27 -13.35 -11.63
C LEU A 46 0.50 -12.59 -12.71
N PHE A 47 1.09 -12.56 -13.90
CA PHE A 47 0.55 -11.87 -15.06
C PHE A 47 0.58 -12.79 -16.27
N ASP A 48 -0.39 -12.64 -17.15
CA ASP A 48 -0.38 -13.29 -18.46
C ASP A 48 0.71 -12.71 -19.38
N ALA A 49 0.91 -13.29 -20.56
CA ALA A 49 1.89 -12.81 -21.54
C ALA A 49 1.62 -11.39 -22.05
N ARG A 50 0.39 -10.88 -21.91
CA ARG A 50 0.01 -9.52 -22.30
C ARG A 50 0.23 -8.52 -21.15
N GLY A 51 0.58 -9.02 -19.96
CA GLY A 51 0.82 -8.23 -18.76
C GLY A 51 -0.46 -7.87 -18.00
N ALA A 52 -1.55 -8.60 -18.17
CA ALA A 52 -2.72 -8.50 -17.34
C ALA A 52 -2.52 -9.34 -16.07
N MET A 53 -2.80 -8.76 -14.89
CA MET A 53 -2.66 -9.44 -13.61
C MET A 53 -3.75 -10.48 -13.42
N ILE A 54 -3.36 -11.76 -13.31
CA ILE A 54 -4.29 -12.89 -13.16
C ILE A 54 -4.48 -13.34 -11.71
N ALA A 55 -3.48 -13.14 -10.86
CA ALA A 55 -3.55 -13.41 -9.42
C ALA A 55 -2.58 -12.53 -8.64
N GLN A 56 -2.95 -12.23 -7.41
CA GLN A 56 -2.12 -11.46 -6.49
C GLN A 56 -2.26 -12.00 -5.06
N ALA A 57 -1.13 -12.18 -4.37
CA ALA A 57 -1.04 -12.28 -2.92
C ALA A 57 -0.71 -10.88 -2.38
N ALA A 58 -1.73 -10.12 -2.08
CA ALA A 58 -1.61 -8.76 -1.56
C ALA A 58 -1.53 -8.81 -0.03
N HIS A 59 -0.33 -8.74 0.51
CA HIS A 59 -0.16 -8.60 1.96
C HIS A 59 -0.43 -7.17 2.43
N ILE A 60 -0.41 -6.18 1.52
CA ILE A 60 -0.78 -4.80 1.83
C ILE A 60 -1.66 -4.21 0.71
N PRO A 61 -2.82 -3.57 1.03
CA PRO A 61 -3.77 -3.07 0.04
C PRO A 61 -3.23 -1.98 -0.89
N VAL A 62 -2.26 -1.17 -0.48
CA VAL A 62 -1.69 -0.10 -1.30
C VAL A 62 -1.02 -0.62 -2.59
N HIS A 63 -0.67 -1.89 -2.64
CA HIS A 63 -0.12 -2.53 -3.84
C HIS A 63 -1.19 -3.04 -4.82
N LEU A 64 -2.47 -3.11 -4.40
CA LEU A 64 -3.59 -3.45 -5.31
C LEU A 64 -3.65 -2.43 -6.44
N GLY A 65 -3.72 -2.87 -7.68
CA GLY A 65 -3.81 -1.97 -8.83
C GLY A 65 -2.56 -1.16 -9.19
N ALA A 66 -1.50 -1.17 -8.35
CA ALA A 66 -0.24 -0.49 -8.66
C ALA A 66 0.80 -1.42 -9.34
N MET A 67 0.75 -2.73 -9.11
CA MET A 67 1.67 -3.68 -9.74
C MET A 67 1.51 -3.82 -11.26
N PRO A 68 0.31 -3.74 -11.86
CA PRO A 68 0.15 -3.75 -13.31
C PRO A 68 0.93 -2.64 -14.02
N GLU A 69 1.06 -1.47 -13.41
CA GLU A 69 1.84 -0.36 -13.98
C GLU A 69 3.35 -0.72 -14.07
N ALA A 70 3.88 -1.43 -13.07
CA ALA A 70 5.28 -1.88 -13.07
C ALA A 70 5.53 -2.87 -14.21
N VAL A 71 4.64 -3.86 -14.40
CA VAL A 71 4.76 -4.83 -15.50
C VAL A 71 4.61 -4.13 -16.85
N ARG A 72 3.68 -3.16 -16.97
CA ARG A 72 3.53 -2.37 -18.20
C ARG A 72 4.83 -1.60 -18.52
N ALA A 73 5.43 -0.94 -17.52
CA ALA A 73 6.68 -0.20 -17.68
C ALA A 73 7.84 -1.11 -18.13
N VAL A 74 7.95 -2.31 -17.57
CA VAL A 74 8.94 -3.32 -17.99
C VAL A 74 8.67 -3.80 -19.43
N ARG A 75 7.41 -4.07 -19.80
CA ARG A 75 7.05 -4.49 -21.16
C ARG A 75 7.44 -3.45 -22.21
N MET A 76 7.35 -2.17 -21.90
CA MET A 76 7.80 -1.08 -22.79
C MET A 76 9.31 -1.10 -23.04
N ARG A 77 10.11 -1.79 -22.21
CA ARG A 77 11.55 -2.02 -22.40
C ARG A 77 11.84 -3.20 -23.35
N SER A 78 10.82 -3.87 -23.87
CA SER A 78 10.94 -5.05 -24.73
C SER A 78 11.85 -6.12 -24.10
N PRO A 79 11.48 -6.64 -22.92
CA PRO A 79 12.27 -7.64 -22.21
C PRO A 79 12.46 -8.89 -23.08
N LYS A 80 13.57 -9.58 -22.89
CA LYS A 80 13.80 -10.91 -23.48
C LYS A 80 13.28 -11.99 -22.52
N PRO A 81 12.93 -13.18 -23.03
CA PRO A 81 12.54 -14.30 -22.20
C PRO A 81 13.62 -14.62 -21.14
N GLY A 82 13.22 -14.61 -19.85
CA GLY A 82 14.11 -14.83 -18.72
C GLY A 82 14.89 -13.61 -18.22
N ASP A 83 14.60 -12.41 -18.75
CA ASP A 83 15.10 -11.18 -18.16
C ASP A 83 14.34 -10.86 -16.86
N LEU A 84 15.07 -10.41 -15.84
CA LEU A 84 14.52 -9.86 -14.59
C LEU A 84 14.84 -8.36 -14.52
N TYR A 85 13.80 -7.56 -14.31
CA TYR A 85 13.90 -6.12 -14.17
C TYR A 85 13.67 -5.70 -12.72
N ILE A 86 14.30 -4.59 -12.32
CA ILE A 86 14.04 -3.89 -11.06
C ILE A 86 13.61 -2.46 -11.35
N LEU A 87 12.67 -1.92 -10.56
CA LEU A 87 12.22 -0.53 -10.63
C LEU A 87 11.63 -0.07 -9.30
N ASN A 88 11.66 1.25 -9.08
CA ASN A 88 10.89 1.91 -8.03
C ASN A 88 10.41 3.31 -8.44
N ASP A 89 10.79 3.82 -9.62
CA ASP A 89 10.45 5.16 -10.10
C ASP A 89 8.92 5.35 -10.13
N PRO A 90 8.34 6.26 -9.31
CA PRO A 90 6.90 6.47 -9.21
C PRO A 90 6.27 6.94 -10.52
N TYR A 91 7.05 7.54 -11.40
CA TYR A 91 6.62 8.07 -12.69
C TYR A 91 6.83 7.09 -13.84
N ASN A 92 7.40 5.90 -13.54
CA ASN A 92 7.63 4.80 -14.48
C ASN A 92 7.25 3.43 -13.89
N GLY A 93 6.06 3.34 -13.28
CA GLY A 93 5.49 2.06 -12.80
C GLY A 93 5.69 1.76 -11.31
N GLY A 94 6.39 2.62 -10.56
CA GLY A 94 6.48 2.55 -9.10
C GLY A 94 5.34 3.27 -8.40
N SER A 95 5.41 3.36 -7.08
CA SER A 95 4.48 4.11 -6.22
C SER A 95 5.22 5.13 -5.35
N HIS A 96 6.26 4.73 -4.66
CA HIS A 96 7.28 5.53 -3.98
C HIS A 96 8.60 4.77 -3.90
N LEU A 97 9.70 5.46 -3.63
CA LEU A 97 11.03 4.88 -3.81
C LEU A 97 11.34 3.65 -2.93
N PRO A 98 10.89 3.55 -1.66
CA PRO A 98 11.13 2.36 -0.85
C PRO A 98 10.53 1.06 -1.42
N ASP A 99 9.50 1.14 -2.28
CA ASP A 99 8.83 -0.01 -2.88
C ASP A 99 9.60 -0.55 -4.10
N LEU A 100 10.66 -1.33 -3.85
CA LEU A 100 11.38 -2.00 -4.93
C LEU A 100 10.53 -3.12 -5.54
N THR A 101 10.32 -3.02 -6.86
CA THR A 101 9.54 -4.03 -7.61
C THR A 101 10.46 -4.77 -8.55
N LEU A 102 10.45 -6.11 -8.45
CA LEU A 102 11.10 -7.01 -9.40
C LEU A 102 10.05 -7.61 -10.33
N VAL A 103 10.37 -7.71 -11.61
CA VAL A 103 9.49 -8.29 -12.64
C VAL A 103 10.32 -9.23 -13.52
N GLU A 104 10.00 -10.53 -13.49
CA GLU A 104 10.60 -11.55 -14.33
C GLU A 104 9.71 -11.84 -15.54
N ALA A 105 10.29 -11.76 -16.74
CA ALA A 105 9.65 -12.21 -17.97
C ALA A 105 9.81 -13.74 -18.09
N ILE A 106 8.76 -14.50 -17.81
CA ILE A 106 8.79 -15.96 -17.71
C ILE A 106 9.08 -16.56 -19.10
N ASN A 107 10.18 -17.28 -19.18
CA ASN A 107 10.64 -17.95 -20.43
C ASN A 107 10.12 -19.39 -20.48
N GLU A 108 9.48 -19.73 -21.60
CA GLU A 108 9.16 -21.11 -21.99
C GLU A 108 9.42 -21.27 -23.51
N GLY A 109 10.34 -22.16 -23.88
CA GLY A 109 10.66 -22.39 -25.28
C GLY A 109 11.24 -21.20 -26.04
N GLY A 110 11.77 -20.18 -25.41
CA GLY A 110 12.27 -18.94 -26.01
C GLY A 110 11.23 -17.82 -26.15
N GLU A 111 10.02 -18.04 -25.66
CA GLU A 111 8.93 -17.05 -25.68
C GLU A 111 8.58 -16.57 -24.27
N ILE A 112 8.02 -15.36 -24.16
CA ILE A 112 7.48 -14.86 -22.88
C ILE A 112 6.05 -15.37 -22.74
N VAL A 113 5.82 -16.21 -21.72
CA VAL A 113 4.51 -16.83 -21.44
C VAL A 113 3.78 -16.24 -20.25
N GLY A 114 4.34 -15.20 -19.64
CA GLY A 114 3.78 -14.50 -18.49
C GLY A 114 4.84 -13.69 -17.76
N TYR A 115 4.44 -13.07 -16.64
CA TYR A 115 5.36 -12.35 -15.76
C TYR A 115 5.10 -12.74 -14.32
N ALA A 116 6.17 -12.87 -13.54
CA ALA A 116 6.14 -12.96 -12.09
C ALA A 116 6.67 -11.65 -11.51
N ALA A 117 5.91 -11.00 -10.64
CA ALA A 117 6.32 -9.74 -10.05
C ALA A 117 6.23 -9.80 -8.52
N VAL A 118 7.21 -9.17 -7.86
CA VAL A 118 7.29 -9.05 -6.41
C VAL A 118 7.63 -7.61 -6.06
N ARG A 119 6.83 -6.99 -5.21
CA ARG A 119 7.08 -5.66 -4.63
C ARG A 119 7.29 -5.78 -3.14
N ALA A 120 8.30 -5.10 -2.61
CA ALA A 120 8.57 -5.06 -1.19
C ALA A 120 9.04 -3.67 -0.76
N HIS A 121 8.58 -3.21 0.41
CA HIS A 121 9.02 -1.98 1.02
C HIS A 121 10.36 -2.21 1.71
N HIS A 122 11.44 -1.65 1.15
CA HIS A 122 12.78 -1.71 1.73
C HIS A 122 12.94 -0.65 2.82
N ALA A 123 13.59 -1.02 3.94
CA ALA A 123 13.78 -0.11 5.07
C ALA A 123 14.65 1.11 4.75
N ASP A 124 15.47 1.06 3.70
CA ASP A 124 16.27 2.19 3.23
C ASP A 124 16.68 2.00 1.76
N VAL A 125 16.49 3.03 0.96
CA VAL A 125 16.94 3.12 -0.43
C VAL A 125 17.77 4.41 -0.65
N GLY A 126 18.39 4.94 0.40
CA GLY A 126 19.20 6.18 0.35
C GLY A 126 18.39 7.44 0.65
N GLY A 127 18.77 8.53 0.00
CA GLY A 127 18.11 9.83 0.18
C GLY A 127 18.60 10.64 1.36
N MET A 128 17.92 11.78 1.62
CA MET A 128 18.36 12.79 2.58
C MET A 128 18.18 12.41 4.05
N SER A 129 17.37 11.38 4.35
CA SER A 129 17.18 10.89 5.71
C SER A 129 17.15 9.36 5.77
N PRO A 130 17.55 8.75 6.91
CA PRO A 130 17.42 7.32 7.10
C PRO A 130 15.97 6.85 6.87
N GLY A 131 15.83 5.66 6.26
CA GLY A 131 14.55 5.05 5.98
C GLY A 131 13.84 5.57 4.73
N SER A 132 14.47 6.52 3.99
CA SER A 132 13.95 6.99 2.69
C SER A 132 12.50 7.51 2.71
N MET A 133 12.05 7.97 3.88
CA MET A 133 10.76 8.60 4.12
C MET A 133 10.99 9.98 4.78
N PRO A 134 11.69 10.91 4.08
CA PRO A 134 12.08 12.18 4.67
C PRO A 134 10.89 13.10 4.88
N GLN A 135 10.79 13.72 6.05
CA GLN A 135 9.93 14.89 6.22
C GLN A 135 10.55 16.07 5.47
N GLY A 136 9.75 16.83 4.75
CA GLY A 136 10.15 18.06 4.07
C GLY A 136 10.94 17.86 2.76
N ALA A 137 10.94 16.67 2.15
CA ALA A 137 11.44 16.51 0.79
C ALA A 137 10.55 17.28 -0.19
N THR A 138 11.19 18.01 -1.10
CA THR A 138 10.50 18.82 -2.14
C THR A 138 10.78 18.32 -3.55
N ASP A 139 11.65 17.31 -3.66
CA ASP A 139 12.05 16.70 -4.92
C ASP A 139 12.28 15.19 -4.70
N LEU A 140 11.92 14.39 -5.68
CA LEU A 140 12.00 12.92 -5.61
C LEU A 140 13.41 12.41 -5.31
N VAL A 141 14.47 13.06 -5.84
CA VAL A 141 15.85 12.61 -5.62
C VAL A 141 16.31 12.79 -4.17
N GLN A 142 15.63 13.60 -3.38
CA GLN A 142 15.88 13.72 -1.95
C GLN A 142 15.36 12.51 -1.16
N GLU A 143 14.40 11.76 -1.72
CA GLU A 143 13.76 10.62 -1.07
C GLU A 143 14.59 9.33 -1.19
N GLY A 144 15.45 9.21 -2.21
CA GLY A 144 16.28 8.01 -2.37
C GLY A 144 16.79 7.79 -3.80
N LEU A 145 17.35 6.61 -4.00
CA LEU A 145 17.78 6.13 -5.31
C LEU A 145 16.59 5.89 -6.22
N VAL A 146 16.55 6.56 -7.35
CA VAL A 146 15.51 6.38 -8.39
C VAL A 146 15.96 5.34 -9.39
N LEU A 147 15.21 4.25 -9.50
CA LEU A 147 15.43 3.16 -10.46
C LEU A 147 14.28 3.15 -11.47
N PRO A 148 14.46 3.68 -12.69
CA PRO A 148 13.55 3.38 -13.79
C PRO A 148 13.62 1.89 -14.10
N PRO A 149 12.71 1.30 -14.91
CA PRO A 149 12.80 -0.11 -15.26
C PRO A 149 14.18 -0.44 -15.87
N VAL A 150 15.06 -1.06 -15.08
CA VAL A 150 16.41 -1.49 -15.47
C VAL A 150 16.54 -2.99 -15.28
N ARG A 151 17.29 -3.65 -16.18
CA ARG A 151 17.49 -5.09 -16.11
C ARG A 151 18.50 -5.42 -15.02
N LEU A 152 18.06 -6.25 -14.05
CA LEU A 152 18.88 -6.72 -12.93
C LEU A 152 19.50 -8.11 -13.21
N ALA A 153 18.83 -8.96 -14.00
CA ALA A 153 19.37 -10.27 -14.35
C ALA A 153 19.00 -10.66 -15.78
N ARG A 154 19.78 -11.56 -16.35
CA ARG A 154 19.56 -12.17 -17.67
C ARG A 154 19.60 -13.70 -17.53
N SER A 155 18.50 -14.36 -17.87
CA SER A 155 18.39 -15.83 -17.82
C SER A 155 18.90 -16.42 -16.48
N GLY A 156 18.49 -15.81 -15.37
CA GLY A 156 18.87 -16.23 -14.01
C GLY A 156 20.24 -15.76 -13.52
N VAL A 157 21.05 -15.09 -14.36
CA VAL A 157 22.36 -14.55 -13.99
C VAL A 157 22.20 -13.09 -13.61
N VAL A 158 22.43 -12.78 -12.33
CA VAL A 158 22.37 -11.42 -11.78
C VAL A 158 23.53 -10.59 -12.30
N ASP A 159 23.27 -9.34 -12.65
CA ASP A 159 24.25 -8.32 -12.94
C ASP A 159 24.82 -7.76 -11.62
N GLU A 160 25.98 -8.25 -11.21
CA GLU A 160 26.64 -7.87 -9.95
C GLU A 160 27.11 -6.40 -9.95
N GLU A 161 27.37 -5.79 -11.11
CA GLU A 161 27.71 -4.36 -11.19
C GLU A 161 26.47 -3.50 -10.90
N MET A 162 25.33 -3.84 -11.49
CA MET A 162 24.05 -3.17 -11.21
C MET A 162 23.64 -3.36 -9.74
N LEU A 163 23.73 -4.58 -9.21
CA LEU A 163 23.47 -4.85 -7.80
C LEU A 163 24.41 -4.05 -6.89
N GLY A 164 25.72 -4.00 -7.22
CA GLY A 164 26.71 -3.21 -6.51
C GLY A 164 26.41 -1.72 -6.51
N LEU A 165 25.93 -1.17 -7.65
CA LEU A 165 25.51 0.22 -7.75
C LEU A 165 24.33 0.52 -6.82
N ILE A 166 23.31 -0.34 -6.78
CA ILE A 166 22.17 -0.18 -5.87
C ILE A 166 22.65 -0.18 -4.42
N LEU A 167 23.45 -1.17 -4.03
CA LEU A 167 23.93 -1.33 -2.66
C LEU A 167 24.87 -0.23 -2.19
N ALA A 168 25.60 0.42 -3.09
CA ALA A 168 26.45 1.57 -2.77
C ALA A 168 25.64 2.83 -2.40
N ASN A 169 24.34 2.87 -2.71
CA ASN A 169 23.46 4.03 -2.47
C ASN A 169 22.54 3.86 -1.25
N VAL A 170 22.65 2.77 -0.49
CA VAL A 170 21.79 2.46 0.67
C VAL A 170 22.60 2.41 1.96
N ARG A 171 21.96 2.65 3.12
CA ARG A 171 22.63 2.70 4.43
C ARG A 171 22.89 1.33 5.05
N THR A 172 22.10 0.31 4.66
CA THR A 172 22.22 -1.06 5.20
C THR A 172 22.39 -2.07 4.06
N PRO A 173 23.56 -2.06 3.35
CA PRO A 173 23.74 -2.79 2.10
C PRO A 173 23.59 -4.32 2.24
N GLU A 174 24.04 -4.92 3.36
CA GLU A 174 23.94 -6.36 3.53
C GLU A 174 22.49 -6.82 3.75
N GLU A 175 21.70 -6.05 4.50
CA GLU A 175 20.28 -6.33 4.67
C GLU A 175 19.53 -6.17 3.35
N ARG A 176 19.82 -5.10 2.58
CA ARG A 176 19.24 -4.88 1.23
C ARG A 176 19.63 -5.98 0.25
N ARG A 177 20.88 -6.44 0.30
CA ARG A 177 21.34 -7.59 -0.51
C ARG A 177 20.52 -8.86 -0.21
N GLY A 178 20.27 -9.11 1.07
CA GLY A 178 19.45 -10.24 1.52
C GLY A 178 18.02 -10.15 1.01
N ASP A 179 17.39 -8.98 1.18
CA ASP A 179 16.01 -8.73 0.75
C ASP A 179 15.87 -8.84 -0.79
N LEU A 180 16.81 -8.27 -1.55
CA LEU A 180 16.82 -8.40 -3.02
C LEU A 180 16.99 -9.84 -3.48
N ARG A 181 17.85 -10.62 -2.81
CA ARG A 181 17.99 -12.07 -3.10
C ARG A 181 16.70 -12.83 -2.83
N ALA A 182 15.99 -12.49 -1.74
CA ALA A 182 14.69 -13.09 -1.43
C ALA A 182 13.64 -12.75 -2.50
N GLN A 183 13.61 -11.50 -3.00
CA GLN A 183 12.73 -11.10 -4.09
C GLN A 183 13.07 -11.84 -5.40
N ILE A 184 14.36 -11.94 -5.75
CA ILE A 184 14.82 -12.71 -6.94
C ILE A 184 14.38 -14.18 -6.81
N GLY A 185 14.58 -14.79 -5.65
CA GLY A 185 14.16 -16.17 -5.38
C GLY A 185 12.64 -16.36 -5.50
N ALA A 186 11.86 -15.40 -5.01
CA ALA A 186 10.40 -15.43 -5.11
C ALA A 186 9.92 -15.31 -6.58
N CYS A 187 10.51 -14.43 -7.40
CA CYS A 187 10.20 -14.35 -8.83
C CYS A 187 10.54 -15.66 -9.56
N ALA A 188 11.74 -16.20 -9.32
CA ALA A 188 12.19 -17.45 -9.94
C ALA A 188 11.29 -18.64 -9.56
N ALA A 189 10.83 -18.74 -8.31
CA ALA A 189 9.88 -19.75 -7.87
C ALA A 189 8.54 -19.61 -8.58
N GLY A 190 7.97 -18.40 -8.63
CA GLY A 190 6.73 -18.13 -9.37
C GLY A 190 6.83 -18.49 -10.84
N ALA A 191 7.95 -18.13 -11.48
CA ALA A 191 8.21 -18.51 -12.87
C ALA A 191 8.32 -20.03 -13.05
N GLY A 192 8.92 -20.74 -12.08
CA GLY A 192 9.03 -22.20 -12.05
C GLY A 192 7.66 -22.87 -11.96
N GLU A 193 6.87 -22.48 -10.98
CA GLU A 193 5.53 -23.02 -10.75
C GLU A 193 4.56 -22.69 -11.90
N TRP A 194 4.67 -21.50 -12.51
CA TRP A 194 3.89 -21.16 -13.70
C TRP A 194 4.17 -22.12 -14.85
N ARG A 195 5.45 -22.40 -15.15
CA ARG A 195 5.82 -23.40 -16.17
C ARG A 195 5.34 -24.81 -15.83
N SER A 196 5.46 -25.20 -14.55
CA SER A 196 5.00 -26.51 -14.07
C SER A 196 3.50 -26.67 -14.24
N LEU A 197 2.71 -25.65 -13.91
CA LEU A 197 1.26 -25.64 -14.12
C LEU A 197 0.90 -25.77 -15.60
N ARG A 198 1.56 -25.00 -16.47
CA ARG A 198 1.34 -25.05 -17.95
C ARG A 198 1.71 -26.42 -18.55
N ALA A 199 2.80 -27.01 -18.07
CA ALA A 199 3.22 -28.33 -18.51
C ALA A 199 2.26 -29.44 -18.06
N ARG A 200 1.70 -29.33 -16.85
CA ARG A 200 0.76 -30.31 -16.28
C ARG A 200 -0.62 -30.24 -16.92
N ASP A 201 -1.18 -29.04 -17.05
CA ASP A 201 -2.59 -28.82 -17.40
C ASP A 201 -2.78 -28.36 -18.86
N GLY A 202 -1.70 -28.17 -19.61
CA GLY A 202 -1.67 -27.70 -21.00
C GLY A 202 -1.59 -26.20 -21.15
N ALA A 203 -0.59 -25.71 -21.86
CA ALA A 203 -0.29 -24.29 -22.04
C ALA A 203 -1.48 -23.48 -22.58
N GLU A 204 -2.08 -23.94 -23.68
CA GLU A 204 -3.25 -23.27 -24.29
C GLU A 204 -4.46 -23.21 -23.34
N ARG A 205 -4.67 -24.26 -22.54
CA ARG A 205 -5.75 -24.30 -21.56
C ARG A 205 -5.52 -23.27 -20.46
N ILE A 206 -4.30 -23.18 -19.92
CA ILE A 206 -3.97 -22.23 -18.85
C ILE A 206 -4.07 -20.78 -19.34
N ASP A 207 -3.58 -20.47 -20.55
CA ASP A 207 -3.69 -19.14 -21.14
C ASP A 207 -5.17 -18.74 -21.39
N ALA A 208 -5.98 -19.67 -21.89
CA ALA A 208 -7.41 -19.44 -22.08
C ALA A 208 -8.15 -19.27 -20.75
N ALA A 209 -7.78 -20.02 -19.71
CA ALA A 209 -8.37 -19.92 -18.38
C ALA A 209 -8.03 -18.57 -17.71
N GLY A 210 -6.80 -18.07 -17.84
CA GLY A 210 -6.43 -16.74 -17.36
C GLY A 210 -7.34 -15.64 -17.94
N ASN A 211 -7.59 -15.68 -19.26
CA ASN A 211 -8.50 -14.75 -19.93
C ASN A 211 -9.94 -14.91 -19.41
N ALA A 212 -10.44 -16.15 -19.34
CA ALA A 212 -11.79 -16.43 -18.86
C ALA A 212 -11.99 -15.96 -17.40
N LEU A 213 -10.96 -16.08 -16.56
CA LEU A 213 -10.98 -15.62 -15.18
C LEU A 213 -11.06 -14.10 -15.07
N LEU A 214 -10.29 -13.36 -15.88
CA LEU A 214 -10.36 -11.90 -15.96
C LEU A 214 -11.76 -11.43 -16.37
N ASP A 215 -12.33 -12.07 -17.41
CA ASP A 215 -13.69 -11.76 -17.90
C ASP A 215 -14.77 -12.14 -16.88
N TYR A 216 -14.58 -13.23 -16.14
CA TYR A 216 -15.45 -13.64 -15.06
C TYR A 216 -15.45 -12.59 -13.93
N THR A 217 -14.26 -12.16 -13.50
CA THR A 217 -14.10 -11.15 -12.44
C THR A 217 -14.73 -9.81 -12.85
N GLU A 218 -14.50 -9.35 -14.10
CA GLU A 218 -15.14 -8.14 -14.63
C GLU A 218 -16.65 -8.24 -14.59
N ARG A 219 -17.23 -9.37 -15.08
CA ARG A 219 -18.69 -9.57 -15.05
C ARG A 219 -19.25 -9.54 -13.63
N ARG A 220 -18.56 -10.16 -12.66
CA ARG A 220 -18.96 -10.16 -11.24
C ARG A 220 -18.93 -8.74 -10.67
N ALA A 221 -17.84 -7.98 -10.92
CA ALA A 221 -17.72 -6.60 -10.47
C ALA A 221 -18.81 -5.71 -11.06
N ARG A 222 -19.06 -5.79 -12.37
CA ARG A 222 -20.12 -5.04 -13.04
C ARG A 222 -21.52 -5.42 -12.54
N ALA A 223 -21.77 -6.69 -12.30
CA ALA A 223 -23.06 -7.16 -11.76
C ALA A 223 -23.29 -6.61 -10.34
N ALA A 224 -22.26 -6.63 -9.47
CA ALA A 224 -22.37 -6.07 -8.14
C ALA A 224 -22.64 -4.55 -8.17
N ILE A 225 -21.97 -3.80 -9.04
CA ILE A 225 -22.22 -2.37 -9.24
C ILE A 225 -23.66 -2.14 -9.72
N ALA A 226 -24.14 -2.92 -10.70
CA ALA A 226 -25.48 -2.80 -11.24
C ALA A 226 -26.58 -3.08 -10.18
N MET A 227 -26.34 -4.03 -9.26
CA MET A 227 -27.27 -4.31 -8.15
C MET A 227 -27.40 -3.14 -7.16
N LEU A 228 -26.36 -2.32 -7.02
CA LEU A 228 -26.40 -1.12 -6.17
C LEU A 228 -27.27 -0.01 -6.80
N GLY A 229 -27.52 -0.07 -8.11
CA GLY A 229 -28.31 0.91 -8.88
C GLY A 229 -27.56 2.20 -9.15
N ASP A 230 -28.11 3.00 -10.09
CA ASP A 230 -27.51 4.29 -10.47
C ASP A 230 -27.60 5.28 -9.31
N ARG A 231 -26.46 5.80 -8.89
CA ARG A 231 -26.35 6.78 -7.82
C ARG A 231 -25.06 7.55 -7.91
N ALA A 232 -25.02 8.72 -7.31
CA ALA A 232 -23.82 9.53 -7.24
C ALA A 232 -23.72 10.24 -5.89
N GLY A 233 -22.50 10.48 -5.45
CA GLY A 233 -22.21 11.24 -4.25
C GLY A 233 -20.86 11.92 -4.36
N TRP A 234 -20.72 13.01 -3.65
CA TRP A 234 -19.50 13.82 -3.59
C TRP A 234 -19.04 14.01 -2.17
N ALA A 235 -17.73 14.03 -1.96
CA ALA A 235 -17.14 14.27 -0.65
C ALA A 235 -15.78 14.94 -0.76
N THR A 236 -15.36 15.58 0.33
CA THR A 236 -14.01 16.10 0.53
C THR A 236 -13.49 15.74 1.90
N ASP A 237 -12.17 15.67 1.97
CA ASP A 237 -11.42 15.62 3.21
C ASP A 237 -10.07 16.32 3.00
N VAL A 238 -9.26 16.47 4.05
CA VAL A 238 -8.00 17.20 3.97
C VAL A 238 -6.84 16.40 4.55
N LEU A 239 -5.64 16.61 4.00
CA LEU A 239 -4.37 16.28 4.64
C LEU A 239 -3.83 17.51 5.38
N GLU A 240 -3.18 17.29 6.51
CA GLU A 240 -2.71 18.31 7.45
C GLU A 240 -1.31 18.80 7.11
N GLY A 241 -1.18 19.54 6.01
CA GLY A 241 0.09 20.02 5.49
C GLY A 241 0.89 18.96 4.71
N ASP A 242 1.99 19.39 4.11
CA ASP A 242 2.83 18.57 3.24
C ASP A 242 4.23 18.29 3.82
N GLY A 243 4.48 18.69 5.07
CA GLY A 243 5.79 18.61 5.71
C GLY A 243 6.70 19.80 5.43
N VAL A 244 6.32 20.70 4.53
CA VAL A 244 6.98 21.99 4.22
C VAL A 244 6.10 23.13 4.70
N THR A 245 4.79 23.03 4.48
CA THR A 245 3.77 23.96 4.98
C THR A 245 2.74 23.22 5.82
N ASP A 246 2.05 23.97 6.71
CA ASP A 246 0.96 23.44 7.55
C ASP A 246 -0.42 23.69 6.93
N GLU A 247 -0.49 24.15 5.68
CA GLU A 247 -1.76 24.40 4.99
C GLU A 247 -2.49 23.09 4.69
N ASP A 248 -3.80 23.10 4.89
CA ASP A 248 -4.65 21.96 4.57
C ASP A 248 -4.71 21.70 3.06
N ILE A 249 -4.55 20.45 2.67
CA ILE A 249 -4.55 20.02 1.27
C ILE A 249 -5.84 19.24 1.01
N THR A 250 -6.70 19.80 0.17
CA THR A 250 -8.01 19.21 -0.12
C THR A 250 -7.87 18.01 -1.07
N VAL A 251 -8.53 16.92 -0.71
CA VAL A 251 -8.83 15.79 -1.59
C VAL A 251 -10.33 15.75 -1.79
N ALA A 252 -10.78 15.84 -3.04
CA ALA A 252 -12.19 15.81 -3.43
C ALA A 252 -12.44 14.61 -4.34
N ALA A 253 -13.62 13.99 -4.24
CA ALA A 253 -14.06 12.98 -5.19
C ALA A 253 -15.58 13.03 -5.39
N GLU A 254 -16.00 12.98 -6.64
CA GLU A 254 -17.34 12.55 -7.04
C GLU A 254 -17.27 11.07 -7.42
N VAL A 255 -18.11 10.26 -6.81
CA VAL A 255 -18.27 8.84 -7.14
C VAL A 255 -19.64 8.64 -7.74
N SER A 256 -19.71 8.01 -8.91
CA SER A 256 -20.98 7.64 -9.53
C SER A 256 -20.98 6.19 -10.01
N LEU A 257 -22.07 5.49 -9.72
CA LEU A 257 -22.37 4.15 -10.22
C LEU A 257 -23.32 4.31 -11.39
N ARG A 258 -22.85 4.04 -12.62
CA ARG A 258 -23.65 4.18 -13.85
C ARG A 258 -23.25 3.14 -14.88
N GLY A 259 -24.24 2.49 -15.50
CA GLY A 259 -23.98 1.52 -16.57
C GLY A 259 -23.09 0.36 -16.12
N ALA A 260 -23.21 -0.08 -14.86
CA ALA A 260 -22.37 -1.11 -14.24
C ALA A 260 -20.87 -0.75 -14.16
N LEU A 261 -20.54 0.54 -14.08
CA LEU A 261 -19.20 1.09 -13.88
C LEU A 261 -19.16 1.95 -12.62
N LEU A 262 -18.01 1.93 -11.97
CA LEU A 262 -17.64 2.88 -10.92
C LEU A 262 -16.83 4.01 -11.56
N HIS A 263 -17.45 5.19 -11.68
CA HIS A 263 -16.76 6.40 -12.14
C HIS A 263 -16.31 7.21 -10.94
N ILE A 264 -15.07 7.66 -10.95
CA ILE A 264 -14.46 8.49 -9.93
C ILE A 264 -13.87 9.72 -10.61
N ASP A 265 -14.36 10.90 -10.23
CA ASP A 265 -13.81 12.17 -10.67
C ASP A 265 -13.24 12.92 -9.46
N PHE A 266 -11.92 13.19 -9.50
CA PHE A 266 -11.21 13.92 -8.46
C PHE A 266 -11.17 15.44 -8.69
N ALA A 267 -12.05 15.99 -9.52
CA ALA A 267 -12.16 17.44 -9.71
C ALA A 267 -12.36 18.18 -8.38
N GLY A 268 -11.66 19.29 -8.19
CA GLY A 268 -11.66 20.06 -6.95
C GLY A 268 -10.58 19.62 -5.93
N THR A 269 -9.79 18.60 -6.26
CA THR A 269 -8.60 18.25 -5.49
C THR A 269 -7.50 19.30 -5.68
N SER A 270 -6.73 19.58 -4.61
CA SER A 270 -5.64 20.55 -4.61
C SER A 270 -4.63 20.32 -5.73
N PRO A 271 -4.04 21.38 -6.29
CA PRO A 271 -2.88 21.26 -7.16
C PRO A 271 -1.71 20.56 -6.44
N ARG A 272 -0.68 20.20 -7.20
CA ARG A 272 0.59 19.71 -6.66
C ARG A 272 1.12 20.64 -5.57
N VAL A 273 1.60 20.06 -4.46
CA VAL A 273 2.22 20.77 -3.34
C VAL A 273 3.74 20.64 -3.34
N ALA A 274 4.42 21.45 -2.54
CA ALA A 274 5.88 21.46 -2.47
C ALA A 274 6.44 20.21 -1.81
N GLY A 275 5.79 19.73 -0.75
CA GLY A 275 6.24 18.58 0.06
C GLY A 275 5.90 17.22 -0.56
N ASN A 276 6.09 16.17 0.20
CA ASN A 276 6.13 14.79 -0.27
C ASN A 276 4.81 14.01 -0.18
N VAL A 277 3.67 14.70 0.01
CA VAL A 277 2.36 14.07 0.05
C VAL A 277 1.68 13.96 -1.33
N ASN A 278 2.33 14.45 -2.39
CA ASN A 278 1.89 14.16 -3.75
C ASN A 278 1.96 12.67 -4.04
N CYS A 279 1.18 12.18 -4.99
CA CYS A 279 1.30 10.78 -5.42
C CYS A 279 1.12 10.63 -6.95
N PRO A 280 1.67 9.54 -7.54
CA PRO A 280 1.34 9.18 -8.90
C PRO A 280 -0.08 8.62 -8.96
N LEU A 281 -0.73 8.69 -10.13
CA LEU A 281 -2.10 8.21 -10.35
C LEU A 281 -2.28 6.71 -9.98
N ALA A 282 -1.21 5.92 -10.00
CA ALA A 282 -1.21 4.52 -9.59
C ALA A 282 -1.71 4.33 -8.14
N VAL A 283 -1.43 5.27 -7.24
CA VAL A 283 -1.88 5.24 -5.84
C VAL A 283 -3.40 5.47 -5.77
N ALA A 284 -3.93 6.44 -6.52
CA ALA A 284 -5.37 6.68 -6.59
C ALA A 284 -6.11 5.47 -7.19
N ARG A 285 -5.52 4.82 -8.21
CA ARG A 285 -6.06 3.57 -8.78
C ARG A 285 -6.07 2.44 -7.75
N ALA A 286 -5.01 2.28 -6.96
CA ALA A 286 -4.97 1.26 -5.91
C ALA A 286 -6.08 1.48 -4.87
N ALA A 287 -6.30 2.72 -4.44
CA ALA A 287 -7.40 3.07 -3.53
C ALA A 287 -8.78 2.79 -4.15
N ALA A 288 -8.99 3.10 -5.43
CA ALA A 288 -10.23 2.82 -6.14
C ALA A 288 -10.52 1.31 -6.25
N VAL A 289 -9.49 0.51 -6.59
CA VAL A 289 -9.58 -0.97 -6.64
C VAL A 289 -9.90 -1.52 -5.25
N PHE A 290 -9.24 -1.02 -4.21
CA PHE A 290 -9.50 -1.41 -2.82
C PHE A 290 -10.96 -1.12 -2.44
N VAL A 291 -11.45 0.09 -2.68
CA VAL A 291 -12.82 0.49 -2.35
C VAL A 291 -13.83 -0.36 -3.11
N LEU A 292 -13.65 -0.56 -4.43
CA LEU A 292 -14.55 -1.45 -5.18
C LEU A 292 -14.50 -2.87 -4.64
N ARG A 293 -13.29 -3.41 -4.30
CA ARG A 293 -13.15 -4.77 -3.75
C ARG A 293 -13.96 -4.97 -2.46
N THR A 294 -14.11 -3.93 -1.62
CA THR A 294 -14.94 -4.01 -0.39
C THR A 294 -16.45 -4.06 -0.66
N LEU A 295 -16.88 -3.74 -1.87
CA LEU A 295 -18.27 -3.82 -2.31
C LEU A 295 -18.59 -5.14 -3.01
N LEU A 296 -17.59 -5.99 -3.27
CA LEU A 296 -17.73 -7.29 -3.92
C LEU A 296 -17.81 -8.41 -2.88
N ASP A 297 -18.41 -9.52 -3.28
CA ASP A 297 -18.39 -10.76 -2.50
C ASP A 297 -16.97 -11.29 -2.31
N ASP A 298 -16.73 -11.99 -1.21
CA ASP A 298 -15.40 -12.49 -0.84
C ASP A 298 -14.81 -13.49 -1.85
N ASP A 299 -15.66 -14.22 -2.57
CA ASP A 299 -15.30 -15.22 -3.58
C ASP A 299 -14.88 -14.61 -4.93
N VAL A 300 -15.01 -13.30 -5.14
CA VAL A 300 -14.55 -12.63 -6.36
C VAL A 300 -13.02 -12.57 -6.37
N PRO A 301 -12.34 -13.15 -7.38
CA PRO A 301 -10.89 -13.15 -7.44
C PRO A 301 -10.29 -11.74 -7.53
N THR A 302 -9.15 -11.52 -6.87
CA THR A 302 -8.40 -10.25 -6.97
C THR A 302 -7.46 -10.29 -8.16
N ASN A 303 -7.89 -9.71 -9.28
CA ASN A 303 -7.14 -9.60 -10.53
C ASN A 303 -7.55 -8.35 -11.33
N ASP A 304 -6.95 -8.12 -12.49
CA ASP A 304 -7.22 -6.94 -13.34
C ASP A 304 -8.67 -6.85 -13.84
N GLY A 305 -9.47 -7.90 -13.72
CA GLY A 305 -10.89 -7.86 -14.04
C GLY A 305 -11.66 -6.84 -13.19
N ILE A 306 -11.26 -6.62 -11.93
CA ILE A 306 -11.85 -5.58 -11.06
C ILE A 306 -11.60 -4.19 -11.65
N ALA A 307 -10.37 -3.91 -12.05
CA ALA A 307 -9.98 -2.60 -12.57
C ALA A 307 -10.72 -2.23 -13.87
N ARG A 308 -11.18 -3.20 -14.68
CA ARG A 308 -11.97 -2.97 -15.89
C ARG A 308 -13.38 -2.40 -15.61
N ALA A 309 -13.85 -2.47 -14.36
CA ALA A 309 -15.12 -1.90 -13.94
C ALA A 309 -14.96 -0.50 -13.31
N ILE A 310 -13.77 0.11 -13.38
CA ILE A 310 -13.44 1.40 -12.78
C ILE A 310 -12.97 2.39 -13.85
N GLU A 311 -13.51 3.61 -13.82
CA GLU A 311 -13.03 4.75 -14.59
C GLU A 311 -12.61 5.87 -13.64
N ILE A 312 -11.42 6.42 -13.84
CA ILE A 312 -10.83 7.45 -12.97
C ILE A 312 -10.44 8.65 -13.81
N VAL A 313 -10.89 9.82 -13.36
CA VAL A 313 -10.50 11.12 -13.88
C VAL A 313 -9.78 11.88 -12.77
N ALA A 314 -8.56 12.32 -13.03
CA ALA A 314 -7.79 13.20 -12.16
C ALA A 314 -7.02 14.19 -13.02
N GLU A 315 -7.07 15.47 -12.64
CA GLU A 315 -6.35 16.52 -13.36
C GLU A 315 -4.85 16.23 -13.36
N ASP A 316 -4.24 16.38 -14.51
CA ASP A 316 -2.80 16.18 -14.66
C ASP A 316 -2.02 17.28 -13.93
N GLY A 317 -1.11 16.89 -13.07
CA GLY A 317 -0.35 17.79 -12.20
C GLY A 317 -1.08 18.20 -10.91
N CYS A 318 -2.24 17.62 -10.58
CA CYS A 318 -2.80 17.72 -9.23
C CYS A 318 -2.03 16.84 -8.25
N VAL A 319 -2.31 16.96 -6.94
CA VAL A 319 -1.63 16.21 -5.88
C VAL A 319 -1.79 14.69 -6.00
N LEU A 320 -2.86 14.20 -6.68
CA LEU A 320 -3.15 12.78 -6.92
C LEU A 320 -2.62 12.25 -8.25
N ASN A 321 -2.14 13.11 -9.12
CA ASN A 321 -1.59 12.79 -10.44
C ASN A 321 -0.37 13.68 -10.69
N ALA A 322 0.55 13.65 -9.76
CA ALA A 322 1.74 14.50 -9.75
C ALA A 322 2.72 14.09 -10.86
N ARG A 323 3.50 15.07 -11.31
CA ARG A 323 4.53 14.89 -12.34
C ARG A 323 5.92 14.95 -11.73
N TRP A 324 6.87 14.32 -12.41
CA TRP A 324 8.29 14.50 -12.13
C TRP A 324 8.64 16.00 -12.04
N PRO A 325 9.48 16.44 -11.10
CA PRO A 325 10.20 15.67 -10.07
C PRO A 325 9.56 15.70 -8.67
N SER A 326 8.24 15.78 -8.57
CA SER A 326 7.57 15.91 -7.27
C SER A 326 7.97 14.83 -6.29
N ALA A 327 8.18 15.19 -5.02
CA ALA A 327 8.35 14.27 -3.92
C ALA A 327 7.03 13.55 -3.60
N VAL A 328 7.07 12.23 -3.29
CA VAL A 328 5.88 11.36 -3.19
C VAL A 328 5.93 10.35 -2.05
N ALA A 329 6.95 10.35 -1.19
CA ALA A 329 7.13 9.31 -0.17
C ALA A 329 5.91 9.19 0.75
N ALA A 330 5.39 10.30 1.28
CA ALA A 330 4.19 10.32 2.11
C ALA A 330 2.90 10.16 1.29
N GLY A 331 2.93 10.38 -0.02
CA GLY A 331 1.81 10.18 -0.92
C GLY A 331 1.34 8.74 -0.97
N ASN A 332 2.27 7.79 -1.00
CA ASN A 332 1.93 6.36 -1.00
C ASN A 332 1.28 5.90 0.32
N VAL A 333 1.59 6.53 1.43
CA VAL A 333 1.13 6.12 2.76
C VAL A 333 -0.02 6.99 3.29
N GLU A 334 0.10 8.31 3.30
CA GLU A 334 -0.91 9.18 3.91
C GLU A 334 -1.98 9.64 2.91
N MET A 335 -1.57 9.99 1.68
CA MET A 335 -2.54 10.37 0.64
C MET A 335 -3.42 9.19 0.24
N SER A 336 -2.88 7.97 0.16
CA SER A 336 -3.66 6.76 -0.14
C SER A 336 -4.78 6.52 0.87
N GLN A 337 -4.52 6.74 2.16
CA GLN A 337 -5.52 6.67 3.22
C GLN A 337 -6.61 7.73 3.03
N ARG A 338 -6.20 8.97 2.69
CA ARG A 338 -7.14 10.07 2.50
C ARG A 338 -8.03 9.86 1.28
N ILE A 339 -7.48 9.35 0.18
CA ILE A 339 -8.27 8.98 -1.00
C ILE A 339 -9.32 7.95 -0.62
N THR A 340 -8.94 6.93 0.11
CA THR A 340 -9.87 5.86 0.58
C THR A 340 -10.98 6.43 1.45
N ASP A 341 -10.65 7.29 2.41
CA ASP A 341 -11.63 7.97 3.29
C ASP A 341 -12.64 8.81 2.48
N VAL A 342 -12.16 9.56 1.48
CA VAL A 342 -13.00 10.41 0.62
C VAL A 342 -13.90 9.56 -0.28
N LEU A 343 -13.39 8.48 -0.85
CA LEU A 343 -14.19 7.58 -1.69
C LEU A 343 -15.31 6.90 -0.88
N PHE A 344 -15.03 6.42 0.32
CA PHE A 344 -16.08 5.89 1.20
C PHE A 344 -17.09 6.96 1.61
N ALA A 345 -16.63 8.18 1.93
CA ALA A 345 -17.54 9.27 2.24
C ALA A 345 -18.45 9.64 1.05
N ALA A 346 -17.90 9.67 -0.16
CA ALA A 346 -18.69 9.92 -1.37
C ALA A 346 -19.72 8.80 -1.64
N LEU A 347 -19.34 7.53 -1.44
CA LEU A 347 -20.27 6.40 -1.51
C LEU A 347 -21.36 6.49 -0.43
N GLY A 348 -21.03 6.89 0.79
CA GLY A 348 -21.99 7.15 1.86
C GLY A 348 -22.99 8.25 1.49
N ASN A 349 -22.50 9.36 0.89
CA ASN A 349 -23.34 10.45 0.37
C ASN A 349 -24.18 10.04 -0.85
N ALA A 350 -23.73 9.01 -1.59
CA ALA A 350 -24.55 8.33 -2.61
C ALA A 350 -25.61 7.38 -2.02
N GLY A 351 -25.71 7.25 -0.69
CA GLY A 351 -26.69 6.44 0.01
C GLY A 351 -26.28 4.98 0.21
N LEU A 352 -25.00 4.65 0.09
CA LEU A 352 -24.50 3.32 0.45
C LEU A 352 -24.23 3.22 1.95
N ASP A 353 -24.36 2.01 2.48
CA ASP A 353 -24.00 1.69 3.86
C ASP A 353 -22.49 1.48 3.94
N VAL A 354 -21.79 2.51 4.39
CA VAL A 354 -20.31 2.52 4.51
C VAL A 354 -19.92 2.77 5.96
N PRO A 355 -18.78 2.27 6.45
CA PRO A 355 -18.34 2.53 7.82
C PRO A 355 -18.02 4.00 8.05
N ALA A 356 -18.00 4.43 9.31
CA ALA A 356 -17.40 5.67 9.75
C ALA A 356 -15.89 5.66 9.44
N GLN A 357 -15.24 6.83 9.47
CA GLN A 357 -13.80 6.90 9.22
C GLN A 357 -13.01 6.16 10.29
N GLY A 358 -12.02 5.37 9.84
CA GLY A 358 -10.99 4.82 10.72
C GLY A 358 -9.94 5.87 11.06
N GLN A 359 -8.83 5.44 11.68
CA GLN A 359 -7.72 6.34 12.04
C GLN A 359 -7.19 7.20 10.88
N GLY A 360 -7.37 6.80 9.62
CA GLY A 360 -7.09 7.59 8.42
C GLY A 360 -5.63 8.01 8.23
N THR A 361 -4.70 7.24 8.76
CA THR A 361 -3.25 7.45 8.70
C THR A 361 -2.53 6.12 8.89
N MET A 362 -1.32 5.98 8.36
CA MET A 362 -0.47 4.81 8.67
C MET A 362 0.38 5.03 9.92
N ASN A 363 0.44 6.26 10.45
CA ASN A 363 1.29 6.63 11.60
C ASN A 363 2.73 6.15 11.40
N ASN A 364 3.36 6.60 10.31
CA ASN A 364 4.70 6.16 9.95
C ASN A 364 5.73 6.72 10.91
N VAL A 365 6.59 5.86 11.42
CA VAL A 365 7.77 6.22 12.19
C VAL A 365 9.00 5.56 11.60
N THR A 366 10.04 6.33 11.37
CA THR A 366 11.32 5.87 10.88
C THR A 366 12.40 6.27 11.86
N PHE A 367 13.23 5.35 12.28
CA PHE A 367 14.42 5.62 13.07
C PHE A 367 15.69 5.35 12.25
N GLY A 368 16.74 6.11 12.53
CA GLY A 368 18.03 5.87 11.91
C GLY A 368 19.18 6.34 12.77
N GLY A 369 20.17 5.47 12.91
CA GLY A 369 21.40 5.70 13.64
C GLY A 369 22.62 5.29 12.83
N ALA A 370 23.76 5.09 13.50
CA ALA A 370 25.01 4.69 12.87
C ALA A 370 24.94 3.24 12.36
N GLY A 371 24.65 3.07 11.05
CA GLY A 371 24.67 1.76 10.41
C GLY A 371 23.39 0.94 10.55
N TRP A 372 22.29 1.55 10.99
CA TRP A 372 20.98 0.89 11.06
C TRP A 372 19.84 1.84 10.69
N THR A 373 18.74 1.26 10.20
CA THR A 373 17.48 1.95 9.93
C THR A 373 16.33 1.04 10.34
N PHE A 374 15.30 1.61 10.95
CA PHE A 374 14.07 0.91 11.31
C PHE A 374 12.87 1.74 10.87
N TYR A 375 11.89 1.10 10.25
CA TYR A 375 10.64 1.72 9.83
C TYR A 375 9.45 0.90 10.32
N GLU A 376 8.43 1.59 10.83
CA GLU A 376 7.19 0.94 11.27
C GLU A 376 5.97 1.82 10.99
N THR A 377 4.83 1.18 10.73
CA THR A 377 3.50 1.80 10.72
C THR A 377 2.70 1.29 11.90
N LEU A 378 1.80 2.11 12.44
CA LEU A 378 1.02 1.74 13.63
C LEU A 378 -0.47 1.67 13.31
N GLY A 379 -1.12 0.61 13.82
CA GLY A 379 -2.56 0.48 13.82
C GLY A 379 -3.23 1.51 14.74
N GLY A 380 -4.55 1.65 14.60
CA GLY A 380 -5.36 2.53 15.45
C GLY A 380 -6.81 2.08 15.47
N GLY A 381 -7.75 3.00 15.62
CA GLY A 381 -9.17 2.68 15.65
C GLY A 381 -9.75 2.54 14.25
N GLN A 382 -10.50 1.45 14.01
CA GLN A 382 -11.39 1.33 12.85
C GLN A 382 -12.70 2.08 13.14
N GLY A 383 -13.29 2.71 12.13
CA GLY A 383 -14.63 3.27 12.22
C GLY A 383 -15.69 2.20 12.47
N ALA A 384 -16.70 2.53 13.25
CA ALA A 384 -17.88 1.68 13.43
C ALA A 384 -18.76 1.69 12.17
N SER A 385 -19.69 0.73 12.08
CA SER A 385 -20.62 0.62 10.95
C SER A 385 -22.03 0.27 11.45
N SER A 386 -22.98 0.20 10.54
CA SER A 386 -24.33 -0.32 10.82
C SER A 386 -24.34 -1.74 11.40
N ARG A 387 -23.24 -2.49 11.20
CA ARG A 387 -23.10 -3.90 11.60
C ARG A 387 -22.48 -4.08 12.98
N GLY A 388 -21.88 -3.03 13.57
CA GLY A 388 -21.28 -3.14 14.90
C GLY A 388 -20.17 -2.14 15.20
N ILE A 389 -19.54 -2.37 16.35
CA ILE A 389 -18.42 -1.55 16.85
C ILE A 389 -17.19 -1.66 15.94
N GLY A 390 -16.41 -0.59 15.86
CA GLY A 390 -15.13 -0.59 15.17
C GLY A 390 -14.07 -1.40 15.95
N PRO A 391 -13.29 -2.27 15.29
CA PRO A 391 -12.14 -2.93 15.89
C PRO A 391 -11.10 -1.91 16.40
N SER A 392 -10.46 -2.23 17.54
CA SER A 392 -9.39 -1.43 18.14
C SER A 392 -8.01 -1.95 17.74
N ALA A 393 -7.02 -1.07 17.69
CA ALA A 393 -5.61 -1.41 17.42
C ALA A 393 -5.38 -2.16 16.11
N VAL A 394 -6.08 -1.79 15.04
CA VAL A 394 -5.98 -2.43 13.73
C VAL A 394 -5.47 -1.45 12.67
N HIS A 395 -4.81 -1.98 11.66
CA HIS A 395 -4.57 -1.22 10.44
C HIS A 395 -5.88 -1.04 9.66
N VAL A 396 -6.03 0.11 8.99
CA VAL A 396 -7.24 0.47 8.25
C VAL A 396 -6.91 0.87 6.82
N GLY A 397 -7.91 0.83 5.93
CA GLY A 397 -7.78 1.31 4.56
C GLY A 397 -6.65 0.62 3.79
N MET A 398 -5.67 1.41 3.39
CA MET A 398 -4.58 0.98 2.52
C MET A 398 -3.43 0.27 3.25
N SER A 399 -3.54 0.02 4.55
CA SER A 399 -2.54 -0.67 5.37
C SER A 399 -3.14 -1.87 6.11
N ASN A 400 -2.39 -2.97 6.15
CA ASN A 400 -2.66 -4.14 6.99
C ASN A 400 -1.37 -4.85 7.43
N THR A 401 -0.27 -4.10 7.48
CA THR A 401 1.02 -4.62 7.95
C THR A 401 0.91 -5.10 9.40
N ARG A 402 1.87 -5.91 9.83
CA ARG A 402 2.05 -6.25 11.24
C ARG A 402 3.02 -5.29 11.89
N ASN A 403 3.02 -5.22 13.22
CA ASN A 403 4.09 -4.59 13.96
C ASN A 403 5.24 -5.56 14.20
N THR A 404 6.46 -5.02 14.27
CA THR A 404 7.62 -5.83 14.66
C THR A 404 7.44 -6.26 16.12
N PRO A 405 7.57 -7.57 16.46
CA PRO A 405 7.54 -8.04 17.83
C PRO A 405 8.55 -7.27 18.69
N ILE A 406 8.17 -6.93 19.92
CA ILE A 406 9.00 -6.09 20.81
C ILE A 406 10.38 -6.69 20.99
N GLU A 407 10.46 -7.99 21.27
CA GLU A 407 11.70 -8.70 21.49
C GLU A 407 12.61 -8.67 20.25
N ALA A 408 12.03 -8.87 19.06
CA ALA A 408 12.78 -8.81 17.81
C ALA A 408 13.31 -7.39 17.52
N LEU A 409 12.51 -6.36 17.83
CA LEU A 409 12.91 -4.97 17.69
C LEU A 409 14.08 -4.62 18.62
N GLU A 410 13.95 -4.93 19.92
CA GLU A 410 14.95 -4.63 20.94
C GLU A 410 16.26 -5.42 20.76
N MET A 411 16.19 -6.61 20.15
CA MET A 411 17.38 -7.40 19.81
C MET A 411 18.11 -6.85 18.57
N ALA A 412 17.38 -6.24 17.63
CA ALA A 412 17.93 -5.80 16.34
C ALA A 412 18.39 -4.34 16.35
N TYR A 413 17.77 -3.51 17.18
CA TYR A 413 17.98 -2.05 17.18
C TYR A 413 18.23 -1.52 18.59
N PRO A 414 19.00 -0.44 18.75
CA PRO A 414 19.22 0.20 20.06
C PRO A 414 18.00 1.04 20.46
N LEU A 415 16.85 0.41 20.51
CA LEU A 415 15.56 0.95 20.92
C LEU A 415 14.94 0.01 21.97
N ARG A 416 14.24 0.59 22.96
CA ARG A 416 13.43 -0.16 23.93
C ARG A 416 11.99 0.30 23.82
N ILE A 417 11.05 -0.64 23.89
CA ILE A 417 9.61 -0.35 23.94
C ILE A 417 9.19 -0.22 25.40
N GLU A 418 8.87 0.98 25.82
CA GLU A 418 8.41 1.25 27.19
C GLU A 418 6.93 0.92 27.38
N GLU A 419 6.12 1.21 26.34
CA GLU A 419 4.68 0.93 26.34
C GLU A 419 4.20 0.51 24.96
N TYR A 420 3.32 -0.49 24.90
CA TYR A 420 2.49 -0.80 23.76
C TYR A 420 1.12 -1.25 24.25
N ALA A 421 0.15 -0.33 24.27
CA ALA A 421 -1.15 -0.51 24.90
C ALA A 421 -2.29 0.07 24.05
N LEU A 422 -3.53 -0.33 24.36
CA LEU A 422 -4.73 0.32 23.84
C LEU A 422 -4.87 1.71 24.43
N ARG A 423 -5.15 2.70 23.58
CA ARG A 423 -5.54 4.05 23.96
C ARG A 423 -7.03 4.08 24.30
N SER A 424 -7.38 3.52 25.47
CA SER A 424 -8.76 3.33 25.88
C SER A 424 -9.55 4.64 25.88
N GLY A 425 -10.77 4.59 25.32
CA GLY A 425 -11.65 5.76 25.24
C GLY A 425 -11.43 6.63 23.99
N SER A 426 -10.49 6.30 23.10
CA SER A 426 -10.20 7.13 21.94
C SER A 426 -11.19 6.93 20.76
N GLY A 427 -11.96 5.83 20.73
CA GLY A 427 -13.01 5.61 19.74
C GLY A 427 -14.21 6.52 19.91
N GLY A 428 -14.78 7.01 18.80
CA GLY A 428 -15.95 7.88 18.78
C GLY A 428 -17.19 7.21 19.35
N THR A 429 -18.06 7.99 19.99
CA THR A 429 -19.33 7.53 20.56
C THR A 429 -20.40 7.33 19.50
N GLY A 430 -21.45 6.55 19.82
CA GLY A 430 -22.58 6.31 18.92
C GLY A 430 -23.41 5.13 19.37
N LEU A 431 -24.39 4.70 18.55
CA LEU A 431 -25.07 3.42 18.72
C LEU A 431 -24.03 2.29 18.72
N PHE A 432 -23.08 2.36 17.81
CA PHE A 432 -21.87 1.55 17.79
C PHE A 432 -20.64 2.45 17.94
N ARG A 433 -19.80 2.10 18.89
CA ARG A 433 -18.59 2.86 19.20
C ARG A 433 -17.50 2.55 18.16
N GLY A 434 -16.73 3.58 17.77
CA GLY A 434 -15.50 3.41 17.01
C GLY A 434 -14.43 2.66 17.80
N GLY A 435 -13.48 2.04 17.11
CA GLY A 435 -12.34 1.34 17.70
C GLY A 435 -11.37 2.31 18.37
N ASP A 436 -10.67 1.83 19.39
CA ASP A 436 -9.62 2.59 20.09
C ASP A 436 -8.28 2.52 19.31
N GLY A 437 -7.50 3.59 19.40
CA GLY A 437 -6.12 3.65 18.95
C GLY A 437 -5.17 2.89 19.87
N VAL A 438 -3.88 3.07 19.63
CA VAL A 438 -2.80 2.55 20.49
C VAL A 438 -1.89 3.66 20.97
N VAL A 439 -1.20 3.39 22.08
CA VAL A 439 -0.01 4.12 22.54
C VAL A 439 1.19 3.22 22.29
N ARG A 440 2.23 3.73 21.63
CA ARG A 440 3.51 3.04 21.47
C ARG A 440 4.65 4.00 21.80
N GLN A 441 5.45 3.62 22.78
CA GLN A 441 6.56 4.43 23.29
C GLN A 441 7.88 3.76 23.01
N TYR A 442 8.79 4.52 22.38
CA TYR A 442 10.13 4.08 22.00
C TYR A 442 11.15 4.89 22.82
N VAL A 443 12.00 4.22 23.57
CA VAL A 443 13.14 4.84 24.25
C VAL A 443 14.41 4.60 23.43
N ALA A 444 15.09 5.68 23.04
CA ALA A 444 16.37 5.60 22.36
C ALA A 444 17.46 5.15 23.34
N LEU A 445 18.22 4.11 23.00
CA LEU A 445 19.35 3.63 23.80
C LEU A 445 20.70 4.20 23.32
N GLU A 446 20.72 4.76 22.10
CA GLU A 446 21.85 5.53 21.56
C GLU A 446 21.35 6.76 20.79
N ALA A 447 22.25 7.64 20.40
CA ALA A 447 21.91 8.83 19.61
C ALA A 447 21.44 8.41 18.22
N CYS A 448 20.21 8.81 17.84
CA CYS A 448 19.62 8.54 16.56
C CYS A 448 18.69 9.68 16.12
N SER A 449 18.08 9.56 14.94
CA SER A 449 17.01 10.45 14.51
C SER A 449 15.72 9.67 14.30
N ALA A 450 14.58 10.33 14.56
CA ALA A 450 13.27 9.80 14.19
C ALA A 450 12.59 10.75 13.20
N THR A 451 11.94 10.18 12.18
CA THR A 451 11.06 10.90 11.24
C THR A 451 9.64 10.40 11.42
N LEU A 452 8.70 11.31 11.55
CA LEU A 452 7.28 11.05 11.68
C LEU A 452 6.55 11.58 10.44
N LEU A 453 5.74 10.73 9.81
CA LEU A 453 4.79 11.10 8.78
C LEU A 453 3.43 10.58 9.22
N THR A 454 2.64 11.43 9.84
CA THR A 454 1.37 11.07 10.47
C THR A 454 0.29 12.08 10.10
N GLU A 455 -0.97 11.71 10.28
CA GLU A 455 -2.16 12.50 9.99
C GLU A 455 -3.16 12.43 11.16
N ARG A 456 -4.28 13.14 11.05
CA ARG A 456 -5.33 13.16 12.08
C ARG A 456 -4.83 13.70 13.43
N ARG A 457 -4.00 14.76 13.39
CA ARG A 457 -3.54 15.51 14.56
C ARG A 457 -4.33 16.80 14.76
N ARG A 458 -5.02 17.29 13.69
CA ARG A 458 -5.89 18.49 13.72
C ARG A 458 -7.34 18.18 13.29
N HIS A 459 -7.54 17.24 12.40
CA HIS A 459 -8.85 16.85 11.87
C HIS A 459 -9.20 15.42 12.32
N ALA A 460 -10.14 15.31 13.24
CA ALA A 460 -10.54 14.02 13.83
C ALA A 460 -11.21 13.10 12.81
N PRO A 461 -11.07 11.75 12.93
CA PRO A 461 -11.85 10.79 12.17
C PRO A 461 -13.35 10.98 12.40
N ARG A 462 -14.10 11.15 11.31
CA ARG A 462 -15.55 11.48 11.37
C ARG A 462 -16.38 10.26 11.70
N GLY A 463 -17.43 10.48 12.50
CA GLY A 463 -18.49 9.49 12.72
C GLY A 463 -19.40 9.32 11.49
N GLY A 464 -20.12 8.20 11.45
CA GLY A 464 -21.14 7.91 10.43
C GLY A 464 -22.55 8.00 11.04
N GLN A 465 -23.55 8.45 10.24
CA GLN A 465 -24.98 8.46 10.60
C GLN A 465 -25.29 9.09 11.97
N GLY A 466 -24.60 10.18 12.31
CA GLY A 466 -24.79 10.90 13.58
C GLY A 466 -23.94 10.35 14.74
N GLY A 467 -23.04 9.43 14.50
CA GLY A 467 -22.03 9.00 15.47
C GLY A 467 -20.98 10.09 15.73
N GLY A 468 -20.33 10.02 16.89
CA GLY A 468 -19.27 10.96 17.31
C GLY A 468 -17.95 10.72 16.60
N VAL A 469 -17.09 11.74 16.60
CA VAL A 469 -15.73 11.67 16.04
C VAL A 469 -14.81 10.81 16.92
N GLY A 470 -13.80 10.17 16.32
CA GLY A 470 -12.70 9.57 17.05
C GLY A 470 -11.77 10.63 17.65
N MET A 471 -10.99 10.28 18.68
CA MET A 471 -9.97 11.19 19.21
C MET A 471 -8.82 11.38 18.22
N LEU A 472 -8.28 12.59 18.20
CA LEU A 472 -7.06 12.93 17.46
C LEU A 472 -5.86 12.09 17.91
N GLY A 473 -4.96 11.76 17.01
CA GLY A 473 -3.64 11.23 17.35
C GLY A 473 -2.72 12.31 17.94
N ARG A 474 -1.66 11.89 18.62
CA ARG A 474 -0.62 12.77 19.18
C ARG A 474 0.76 12.14 18.99
N ASN A 475 1.76 12.99 18.79
CA ASN A 475 3.16 12.60 18.79
C ASN A 475 3.85 13.39 19.92
N LEU A 476 4.61 12.73 20.77
CA LEU A 476 5.27 13.40 21.90
C LEU A 476 6.74 12.96 22.01
N LEU A 477 7.62 13.90 22.31
CA LEU A 477 9.00 13.63 22.70
C LEU A 477 9.20 14.12 24.13
N ASN A 478 9.47 13.21 25.06
CA ASN A 478 9.58 13.52 26.50
C ASN A 478 8.38 14.37 26.96
N GLU A 479 7.16 13.91 26.66
CA GLU A 479 5.88 14.58 26.97
C GLU A 479 5.61 15.88 26.19
N ARG A 480 6.58 16.42 25.44
CA ARG A 480 6.39 17.60 24.60
C ARG A 480 5.75 17.21 23.27
N GLU A 481 4.67 17.86 22.89
CA GLU A 481 3.97 17.63 21.63
C GLU A 481 4.83 18.00 20.41
N LEU A 482 4.78 17.14 19.40
CA LEU A 482 5.46 17.28 18.12
C LEU A 482 4.44 17.47 16.99
N PRO A 483 4.84 18.14 15.88
CA PRO A 483 4.02 18.21 14.67
C PRO A 483 3.69 16.83 14.08
N ALA A 484 2.63 16.80 13.25
CA ALA A 484 2.21 15.60 12.51
C ALA A 484 3.32 15.06 11.61
N LYS A 485 4.04 15.95 10.95
CA LYS A 485 5.18 15.62 10.07
C LYS A 485 6.42 16.35 10.59
N CYS A 486 7.38 15.60 11.11
CA CYS A 486 8.60 16.19 11.66
C CYS A 486 9.76 15.20 11.64
N ARG A 487 10.95 15.75 11.79
CA ARG A 487 12.19 15.00 12.10
C ARG A 487 12.78 15.53 13.39
N VAL A 488 13.13 14.62 14.29
CA VAL A 488 13.72 14.94 15.60
C VAL A 488 15.01 14.14 15.80
N SER A 489 15.95 14.74 16.52
CA SER A 489 17.13 14.05 17.04
C SER A 489 16.83 13.52 18.43
N LEU A 490 17.22 12.30 18.70
CA LEU A 490 17.03 11.61 19.97
C LEU A 490 18.40 11.36 20.62
N SER A 491 18.52 11.69 21.90
CA SER A 491 19.63 11.30 22.76
C SER A 491 19.30 10.01 23.50
N PRO A 492 20.30 9.28 24.02
CA PRO A 492 20.04 8.13 24.89
C PRO A 492 19.13 8.51 26.05
N GLY A 493 18.04 7.75 26.26
CA GLY A 493 17.02 7.98 27.28
C GLY A 493 15.82 8.81 26.81
N ASP A 494 15.88 9.48 25.65
CA ASP A 494 14.71 10.17 25.10
C ASP A 494 13.60 9.17 24.75
N CYS A 495 12.36 9.53 25.09
CA CYS A 495 11.16 8.75 24.87
C CYS A 495 10.28 9.41 23.81
N LEU A 496 10.12 8.74 22.67
CA LEU A 496 9.18 9.10 21.61
C LEU A 496 7.88 8.31 21.78
N SER A 497 6.77 8.99 22.05
CA SER A 497 5.43 8.39 22.16
C SER A 497 4.58 8.74 20.96
N ILE A 498 3.93 7.73 20.38
CA ILE A 498 2.93 7.88 19.33
C ILE A 498 1.60 7.35 19.85
N GLU A 499 0.64 8.25 19.99
CA GLU A 499 -0.74 7.95 20.32
C GLU A 499 -1.56 7.99 19.02
N THR A 500 -2.05 6.84 18.56
CA THR A 500 -2.78 6.78 17.30
C THR A 500 -4.23 7.22 17.44
N PRO A 501 -4.88 7.72 16.38
CA PRO A 501 -6.28 8.14 16.43
C PRO A 501 -7.23 6.97 16.71
N GLY A 502 -8.36 7.28 17.35
CA GLY A 502 -9.52 6.39 17.39
C GLY A 502 -10.32 6.45 16.09
N GLY A 503 -11.15 5.45 15.82
CA GLY A 503 -12.11 5.47 14.73
C GLY A 503 -13.40 6.22 15.09
N GLY A 504 -14.14 6.73 14.10
CA GLY A 504 -15.44 7.37 14.29
C GLY A 504 -16.52 6.37 14.74
N GLY A 505 -17.48 6.83 15.55
CA GLY A 505 -18.66 6.07 15.95
C GLY A 505 -19.72 6.03 14.85
N TRP A 506 -20.74 5.19 15.02
CA TRP A 506 -21.84 5.02 14.06
C TRP A 506 -23.19 5.17 14.75
N GLY A 507 -24.10 5.93 14.11
CA GLY A 507 -25.48 6.09 14.57
C GLY A 507 -25.62 6.94 15.83
N VAL A 508 -26.83 7.46 16.07
CA VAL A 508 -27.13 8.22 17.28
C VAL A 508 -27.28 7.24 18.44
N GLY A 509 -26.43 7.39 19.46
CA GLY A 509 -26.59 6.65 20.71
C GLY A 509 -27.92 7.00 21.40
N LYS A 510 -28.50 6.06 22.14
CA LYS A 510 -29.60 6.41 23.04
C LYS A 510 -29.07 7.46 24.02
N GLN A 511 -29.74 8.60 24.07
CA GLN A 511 -29.55 9.54 25.20
C GLN A 511 -30.06 8.82 26.45
N ASP A 512 -29.17 8.51 27.38
CA ASP A 512 -29.53 8.06 28.73
C ASP A 512 -30.24 9.18 29.49
#